data_0d4a1362a0644fb341b9b4f82c6374d0
#
_entry.id   0d4a1362a0644fb341b9b4f82c6374d0
#
_cell.length_a   1.000
_cell.length_b   1.000
_cell.length_c   1.000
_cell.angle_alpha   90.00
_cell.angle_beta   90.00
_cell.angle_gamma   90.00
#
_symmetry.space_group_name_H-M   'P 1'
#
loop_
_entity.id
_entity.type
_entity.pdbx_description
1 polymer ?
#
loop_
_entity_poly.entity_id
_entity_poly.type
_entity_poly.pdbx_seq_one_letter_code
_entity_poly.pdbx_strand_id
1 'polypeptide(L)'
;NDPETKVPIAIMDGTLISAIRTGAVTGVCAKYMAPSRSKTVGLFGAGPQCKTQLMALKASLPQLEKAYVYDPSRERAEKFAAEMSQKLNMDVQAASDRLATIESGDILVTATTATEPIIHGAEIKKGVYVAHLGNNEVDEELILRADKVVIDDWETDKHRMGDTMAYMFRDGKIDDSRIDASVSDLVAGRKSGRDNDDQLTYTCNVGLGLYDVAIAARVYQYAKENGIGQKLKLWDEPIMV
;
A
#
# COMPACT_ATOMS: atom_id res chain seq x y z
N ASN A 1 -21.59 -0.40 11.42
CA ASN A 1 -22.80 0.17 12.04
C ASN A 1 -23.63 0.92 10.99
N ASP A 2 -24.91 1.03 11.20
CA ASP A 2 -25.79 1.92 10.46
C ASP A 2 -25.43 3.40 10.76
N PRO A 3 -25.31 4.26 9.75
CA PRO A 3 -24.85 5.63 9.96
C PRO A 3 -25.87 6.52 10.70
N GLU A 4 -27.15 6.21 10.64
CA GLU A 4 -28.21 6.99 11.29
C GLU A 4 -28.50 6.49 12.71
N THR A 5 -28.78 5.20 12.82
CA THR A 5 -29.18 4.59 14.10
C THR A 5 -28.01 4.15 14.98
N LYS A 6 -26.79 4.07 14.41
CA LYS A 6 -25.56 3.55 15.07
C LYS A 6 -25.62 2.06 15.41
N VAL A 7 -26.70 1.38 15.10
CA VAL A 7 -26.90 -0.05 15.36
C VAL A 7 -25.88 -0.87 14.55
N PRO A 8 -25.23 -1.89 15.15
CA PRO A 8 -24.40 -2.82 14.41
C PRO A 8 -25.21 -3.57 13.35
N ILE A 9 -24.79 -3.49 12.09
CA ILE A 9 -25.44 -4.17 10.96
C ILE A 9 -24.69 -5.42 10.51
N ALA A 10 -23.40 -5.51 10.81
CA ALA A 10 -22.57 -6.68 10.52
C ALA A 10 -21.37 -6.75 11.45
N ILE A 11 -20.92 -7.98 11.69
CA ILE A 11 -19.62 -8.31 12.29
C ILE A 11 -18.94 -9.25 11.31
N MET A 12 -17.69 -8.95 10.95
CA MET A 12 -16.92 -9.76 10.00
C MET A 12 -15.44 -9.77 10.35
N ASP A 13 -14.72 -10.80 9.91
CA ASP A 13 -13.26 -10.86 10.05
C ASP A 13 -12.62 -9.74 9.22
N GLY A 14 -11.78 -8.95 9.88
CA GLY A 14 -11.05 -7.83 9.27
C GLY A 14 -9.70 -8.20 8.66
N THR A 15 -9.19 -9.42 8.89
CA THR A 15 -7.81 -9.80 8.48
C THR A 15 -7.60 -9.67 6.97
N LEU A 16 -8.48 -10.27 6.17
CA LEU A 16 -8.39 -10.18 4.72
C LEU A 16 -8.82 -8.80 4.20
N ILE A 17 -9.81 -8.18 4.84
CA ILE A 17 -10.25 -6.82 4.53
C ILE A 17 -9.07 -5.86 4.63
N SER A 18 -8.33 -5.88 5.75
CA SER A 18 -7.17 -5.03 5.96
C SER A 18 -6.06 -5.27 4.93
N ALA A 19 -5.76 -6.53 4.59
CA ALA A 19 -4.78 -6.84 3.57
C ALA A 19 -5.19 -6.30 2.17
N ILE A 20 -6.44 -6.50 1.79
CA ILE A 20 -6.96 -6.08 0.48
C ILE A 20 -7.04 -4.56 0.37
N ARG A 21 -7.56 -3.84 1.41
CA ARG A 21 -7.69 -2.38 1.34
C ARG A 21 -6.32 -1.70 1.24
N THR A 22 -5.31 -2.25 1.91
CA THR A 22 -3.94 -1.71 1.85
C THR A 22 -3.36 -1.87 0.44
N GLY A 23 -3.50 -3.05 -0.18
CA GLY A 23 -3.11 -3.25 -1.58
C GLY A 23 -3.88 -2.33 -2.53
N ALA A 24 -5.18 -2.16 -2.32
CA ALA A 24 -6.03 -1.32 -3.17
C ALA A 24 -5.58 0.16 -3.17
N VAL A 25 -5.21 0.71 -2.01
CA VAL A 25 -4.67 2.09 -1.94
C VAL A 25 -3.39 2.22 -2.75
N THR A 26 -2.45 1.28 -2.62
CA THR A 26 -1.22 1.29 -3.44
C THR A 26 -1.54 1.18 -4.93
N GLY A 27 -2.49 0.32 -5.31
CA GLY A 27 -2.94 0.22 -6.70
C GLY A 27 -3.56 1.52 -7.22
N VAL A 28 -4.32 2.24 -6.40
CA VAL A 28 -4.86 3.57 -6.73
C VAL A 28 -3.71 4.57 -6.88
N CYS A 29 -2.81 4.65 -5.91
CA CYS A 29 -1.65 5.53 -5.97
C CYS A 29 -0.80 5.29 -7.22
N ALA A 30 -0.57 4.03 -7.59
CA ALA A 30 0.23 3.66 -8.75
C ALA A 30 -0.30 4.24 -10.06
N LYS A 31 -1.61 4.45 -10.21
CA LYS A 31 -2.19 5.09 -11.41
C LYS A 31 -1.72 6.54 -11.59
N TYR A 32 -1.34 7.20 -10.52
CA TYR A 32 -0.92 8.61 -10.52
C TYR A 32 0.59 8.76 -10.32
N MET A 33 1.23 7.80 -9.66
CA MET A 33 2.61 7.93 -9.18
C MET A 33 3.60 7.06 -9.94
N ALA A 34 3.16 5.94 -10.54
CA ALA A 34 4.05 5.07 -11.31
C ALA A 34 4.42 5.69 -12.67
N PRO A 35 5.63 5.46 -13.19
CA PRO A 35 5.99 5.85 -14.54
C PRO A 35 5.07 5.17 -15.57
N SER A 36 4.73 5.89 -16.63
CA SER A 36 3.81 5.41 -17.67
C SER A 36 4.29 4.13 -18.35
N ARG A 37 5.61 3.95 -18.41
CA ARG A 37 6.31 2.82 -19.00
C ARG A 37 6.46 1.61 -18.07
N SER A 38 5.95 1.66 -16.83
CA SER A 38 6.17 0.62 -15.82
C SER A 38 5.83 -0.77 -16.34
N LYS A 39 6.79 -1.68 -16.24
CA LYS A 39 6.71 -3.10 -16.60
C LYS A 39 7.03 -4.02 -15.44
N THR A 40 7.77 -3.53 -14.45
CA THR A 40 8.40 -4.33 -13.41
C THR A 40 8.08 -3.82 -12.02
N VAL A 41 7.93 -4.77 -11.08
CA VAL A 41 7.70 -4.49 -9.66
C VAL A 41 8.77 -5.17 -8.83
N GLY A 42 9.43 -4.44 -7.94
CA GLY A 42 10.26 -4.98 -6.87
C GLY A 42 9.49 -5.01 -5.56
N LEU A 43 9.42 -6.17 -4.93
CA LEU A 43 8.69 -6.38 -3.68
C LEU A 43 9.67 -6.76 -2.56
N PHE A 44 9.53 -6.11 -1.43
CA PHE A 44 10.27 -6.42 -0.21
C PHE A 44 9.34 -7.03 0.82
N GLY A 45 9.60 -8.32 1.15
CA GLY A 45 8.77 -9.18 1.98
C GLY A 45 7.88 -10.12 1.16
N ALA A 46 7.90 -11.41 1.52
CA ALA A 46 7.10 -12.46 0.88
C ALA A 46 5.84 -12.82 1.71
N GLY A 47 5.28 -11.82 2.41
CA GLY A 47 4.11 -11.98 3.28
C GLY A 47 2.77 -11.79 2.57
N PRO A 48 1.65 -12.00 3.32
CA PRO A 48 0.30 -11.79 2.79
C PRO A 48 0.07 -10.37 2.24
N GLN A 49 0.69 -9.37 2.87
CA GLN A 49 0.57 -7.97 2.44
C GLN A 49 1.15 -7.78 1.03
N CYS A 50 2.35 -8.27 0.76
CA CYS A 50 2.94 -8.17 -0.59
C CYS A 50 2.13 -8.90 -1.65
N LYS A 51 1.40 -9.98 -1.30
CA LYS A 51 0.49 -10.65 -2.25
C LYS A 51 -0.64 -9.73 -2.69
N THR A 52 -1.30 -9.05 -1.76
CA THR A 52 -2.38 -8.12 -2.08
C THR A 52 -1.87 -6.86 -2.77
N GLN A 53 -0.65 -6.40 -2.46
CA GLN A 53 0.03 -5.33 -3.17
C GLN A 53 0.20 -5.67 -4.65
N LEU A 54 0.81 -6.82 -4.94
CA LEU A 54 1.06 -7.24 -6.33
C LEU A 54 -0.26 -7.47 -7.10
N MET A 55 -1.28 -8.04 -6.45
CA MET A 55 -2.61 -8.19 -7.05
C MET A 55 -3.22 -6.85 -7.42
N ALA A 56 -3.18 -5.88 -6.54
CA ALA A 56 -3.74 -4.55 -6.77
C ALA A 56 -2.96 -3.77 -7.82
N LEU A 57 -1.63 -3.84 -7.81
CA LEU A 57 -0.79 -3.24 -8.84
C LEU A 57 -1.08 -3.82 -10.21
N LYS A 58 -1.17 -5.15 -10.35
CA LYS A 58 -1.50 -5.81 -11.63
C LYS A 58 -2.90 -5.43 -12.12
N ALA A 59 -3.86 -5.31 -11.23
CA ALA A 59 -5.23 -4.87 -11.56
C ALA A 59 -5.28 -3.40 -12.00
N SER A 60 -4.46 -2.53 -11.39
CA SER A 60 -4.41 -1.09 -11.68
C SER A 60 -3.56 -0.75 -12.90
N LEU A 61 -2.52 -1.53 -13.15
CA LEU A 61 -1.54 -1.39 -14.22
C LEU A 61 -1.42 -2.71 -15.00
N PRO A 62 -2.36 -3.02 -15.91
CA PRO A 62 -2.40 -4.31 -16.62
C PRO A 62 -1.13 -4.61 -17.44
N GLN A 63 -0.38 -3.57 -17.83
CA GLN A 63 0.86 -3.65 -18.59
C GLN A 63 2.05 -4.19 -17.78
N LEU A 64 1.93 -4.38 -16.47
CA LEU A 64 2.99 -5.00 -15.67
C LEU A 64 3.25 -6.44 -16.14
N GLU A 65 4.50 -6.76 -16.40
CA GLU A 65 4.93 -8.04 -16.99
C GLU A 65 5.66 -8.91 -15.97
N LYS A 66 6.46 -8.29 -15.09
CA LYS A 66 7.33 -9.01 -14.15
C LYS A 66 7.26 -8.46 -12.74
N ALA A 67 7.52 -9.35 -11.78
CA ALA A 67 7.78 -8.94 -10.41
C ALA A 67 8.98 -9.71 -9.84
N TYR A 68 9.76 -9.03 -9.01
CA TYR A 68 10.87 -9.59 -8.26
C TYR A 68 10.56 -9.47 -6.78
N VAL A 69 10.64 -10.56 -6.05
CA VAL A 69 10.39 -10.55 -4.59
C VAL A 69 11.65 -10.91 -3.84
N TYR A 70 12.02 -10.06 -2.92
CA TYR A 70 13.06 -10.30 -1.93
C TYR A 70 12.48 -10.55 -0.54
N ASP A 71 12.93 -11.59 0.09
CA ASP A 71 12.69 -11.90 1.51
C ASP A 71 13.99 -12.50 2.07
N PRO A 72 14.39 -12.21 3.32
CA PRO A 72 15.54 -12.84 3.94
C PRO A 72 15.48 -14.38 3.91
N SER A 73 14.28 -14.96 3.91
CA SER A 73 14.08 -16.39 3.65
C SER A 73 13.88 -16.64 2.16
N ARG A 74 14.89 -17.19 1.51
CA ARG A 74 14.86 -17.59 0.11
C ARG A 74 13.68 -18.52 -0.21
N GLU A 75 13.40 -19.47 0.66
CA GLU A 75 12.28 -20.40 0.54
C GLU A 75 10.92 -19.67 0.49
N ARG A 76 10.73 -18.66 1.35
CA ARG A 76 9.51 -17.84 1.34
C ARG A 76 9.38 -17.05 0.04
N ALA A 77 10.47 -16.46 -0.45
CA ALA A 77 10.47 -15.74 -1.71
C ALA A 77 10.13 -16.65 -2.90
N GLU A 78 10.69 -17.85 -2.97
CA GLU A 78 10.41 -18.85 -4.03
C GLU A 78 8.96 -19.34 -3.98
N LYS A 79 8.44 -19.63 -2.78
CA LYS A 79 7.04 -20.02 -2.60
C LYS A 79 6.07 -18.91 -3.02
N PHE A 80 6.36 -17.65 -2.64
CA PHE A 80 5.61 -16.48 -3.07
C PHE A 80 5.62 -16.35 -4.59
N ALA A 81 6.80 -16.44 -5.20
CA ALA A 81 6.96 -16.32 -6.65
C ALA A 81 6.14 -17.37 -7.42
N ALA A 82 6.22 -18.61 -7.02
CA ALA A 82 5.46 -19.71 -7.64
C ALA A 82 3.94 -19.49 -7.53
N GLU A 83 3.45 -19.14 -6.33
CA GLU A 83 2.03 -18.91 -6.08
C GLU A 83 1.51 -17.70 -6.88
N MET A 84 2.23 -16.59 -6.86
CA MET A 84 1.77 -15.38 -7.50
C MET A 84 1.92 -15.40 -9.02
N SER A 85 2.91 -16.12 -9.56
CA SER A 85 3.02 -16.37 -11.00
C SER A 85 1.77 -17.08 -11.52
N GLN A 86 1.36 -18.16 -10.84
CA GLN A 86 0.17 -18.91 -11.22
C GLN A 86 -1.11 -18.06 -11.08
N LYS A 87 -1.25 -17.34 -9.95
CA LYS A 87 -2.44 -16.58 -9.63
C LYS A 87 -2.69 -15.40 -10.58
N LEU A 88 -1.62 -14.72 -11.00
CA LEU A 88 -1.71 -13.50 -11.80
C LEU A 88 -1.40 -13.72 -13.28
N ASN A 89 -1.02 -14.94 -13.68
CA ASN A 89 -0.47 -15.23 -15.01
C ASN A 89 0.61 -14.21 -15.40
N MET A 90 1.61 -14.04 -14.53
CA MET A 90 2.65 -13.03 -14.61
C MET A 90 3.99 -13.67 -14.22
N ASP A 91 5.09 -13.21 -14.84
CA ASP A 91 6.44 -13.67 -14.48
C ASP A 91 6.85 -13.09 -13.10
N VAL A 92 6.75 -13.89 -12.04
CA VAL A 92 7.16 -13.51 -10.69
C VAL A 92 8.37 -14.36 -10.29
N GLN A 93 9.45 -13.72 -9.88
CA GLN A 93 10.72 -14.37 -9.57
C GLN A 93 11.21 -13.99 -8.17
N ALA A 94 11.81 -14.96 -7.46
CA ALA A 94 12.56 -14.66 -6.25
C ALA A 94 13.88 -13.98 -6.64
N ALA A 95 14.08 -12.76 -6.17
CA ALA A 95 15.31 -12.00 -6.42
C ALA A 95 16.52 -12.67 -5.73
N SER A 96 17.72 -12.48 -6.28
CA SER A 96 18.96 -12.97 -5.67
C SER A 96 19.25 -12.27 -4.33
N ASP A 97 19.00 -10.99 -4.30
CA ASP A 97 19.27 -10.13 -3.14
C ASP A 97 18.43 -8.83 -3.19
N ARG A 98 18.62 -7.99 -2.18
CA ARG A 98 17.92 -6.72 -2.03
C ARG A 98 18.24 -5.73 -3.17
N LEU A 99 19.50 -5.59 -3.54
CA LEU A 99 19.91 -4.63 -4.57
C LEU A 99 19.39 -5.03 -5.94
N ALA A 100 19.43 -6.31 -6.30
CA ALA A 100 18.84 -6.81 -7.54
C ALA A 100 17.33 -6.49 -7.63
N THR A 101 16.63 -6.50 -6.51
CA THR A 101 15.21 -6.11 -6.43
C THR A 101 15.02 -4.62 -6.71
N ILE A 102 15.88 -3.76 -6.14
CA ILE A 102 15.87 -2.31 -6.37
C ILE A 102 16.14 -1.99 -7.85
N GLU A 103 17.19 -2.58 -8.39
CA GLU A 103 17.64 -2.31 -9.77
C GLU A 103 16.62 -2.74 -10.83
N SER A 104 15.88 -3.82 -10.54
CA SER A 104 14.92 -4.42 -11.47
C SER A 104 13.55 -3.74 -11.48
N GLY A 105 13.16 -2.99 -10.41
CA GLY A 105 11.81 -2.45 -10.27
C GLY A 105 11.64 -1.05 -10.88
N ASP A 106 10.57 -0.86 -11.65
CA ASP A 106 10.02 0.47 -11.97
C ASP A 106 9.15 0.97 -10.82
N ILE A 107 8.55 0.03 -10.09
CA ILE A 107 7.78 0.24 -8.88
C ILE A 107 8.42 -0.60 -7.78
N LEU A 108 8.70 0.00 -6.63
CA LEU A 108 9.20 -0.68 -5.44
C LEU A 108 8.15 -0.63 -4.34
N VAL A 109 7.90 -1.76 -3.70
CA VAL A 109 6.93 -1.86 -2.59
C VAL A 109 7.60 -2.48 -1.38
N THR A 110 7.55 -1.80 -0.25
CA THR A 110 8.00 -2.34 1.03
C THR A 110 6.80 -2.67 1.92
N ALA A 111 6.73 -3.90 2.41
CA ALA A 111 5.71 -4.37 3.34
C ALA A 111 6.29 -5.47 4.23
N THR A 112 7.26 -5.12 5.05
CA THR A 112 8.02 -6.03 5.89
C THR A 112 7.81 -5.73 7.38
N THR A 113 8.49 -6.47 8.21
CA THR A 113 8.61 -6.22 9.65
C THR A 113 10.01 -5.69 10.01
N ALA A 114 10.74 -5.16 9.04
CA ALA A 114 12.06 -4.59 9.28
C ALA A 114 11.97 -3.39 10.23
N THR A 115 12.95 -3.28 11.11
CA THR A 115 13.09 -2.18 12.08
C THR A 115 14.11 -1.14 11.64
N GLU A 116 14.87 -1.47 10.59
CA GLU A 116 15.89 -0.62 9.99
C GLU A 116 15.61 -0.46 8.50
N PRO A 117 16.06 0.65 7.88
CA PRO A 117 15.84 0.88 6.45
C PRO A 117 16.40 -0.25 5.58
N ILE A 118 15.57 -0.71 4.65
CA ILE A 118 15.91 -1.72 3.64
C ILE A 118 16.00 -1.13 2.24
N ILE A 119 15.52 0.10 2.05
CA ILE A 119 15.72 0.90 0.85
C ILE A 119 16.42 2.19 1.24
N HIS A 120 17.54 2.48 0.58
CA HIS A 120 18.30 3.69 0.78
C HIS A 120 18.15 4.61 -0.44
N GLY A 121 17.91 5.89 -0.18
CA GLY A 121 17.69 6.88 -1.24
C GLY A 121 18.80 6.92 -2.27
N ALA A 122 20.08 6.78 -1.85
CA ALA A 122 21.23 6.75 -2.73
C ALA A 122 21.19 5.63 -3.78
N GLU A 123 20.49 4.52 -3.50
CA GLU A 123 20.39 3.36 -4.37
C GLU A 123 19.30 3.48 -5.44
N ILE A 124 18.38 4.44 -5.27
CA ILE A 124 17.22 4.57 -6.16
C ILE A 124 17.55 5.42 -7.37
N LYS A 125 17.36 4.84 -8.56
CA LYS A 125 17.47 5.56 -9.83
C LYS A 125 16.28 6.52 -10.05
N LYS A 126 16.44 7.48 -10.94
CA LYS A 126 15.33 8.30 -11.42
C LYS A 126 14.23 7.46 -12.07
N GLY A 127 13.03 7.98 -12.08
CA GLY A 127 11.90 7.36 -12.75
C GLY A 127 11.29 6.17 -12.00
N VAL A 128 11.58 5.98 -10.73
CA VAL A 128 11.01 4.92 -9.89
C VAL A 128 9.84 5.46 -9.07
N TYR A 129 8.85 4.63 -8.83
CA TYR A 129 7.82 4.86 -7.82
C TYR A 129 8.07 3.96 -6.62
N VAL A 130 8.14 4.53 -5.42
CA VAL A 130 8.28 3.79 -4.16
C VAL A 130 7.00 3.87 -3.35
N ALA A 131 6.38 2.73 -3.10
CA ALA A 131 5.23 2.58 -2.21
C ALA A 131 5.68 1.98 -0.87
N HIS A 132 5.67 2.79 0.16
CA HIS A 132 6.07 2.43 1.51
C HIS A 132 4.84 2.14 2.39
N LEU A 133 4.85 1.01 3.09
CA LEU A 133 3.71 0.58 3.91
C LEU A 133 4.09 0.22 5.35
N GLY A 134 5.33 -0.21 5.57
CA GLY A 134 5.85 -0.53 6.89
C GLY A 134 6.25 0.73 7.67
N ASN A 135 6.91 0.53 8.81
CA ASN A 135 7.30 1.67 9.63
C ASN A 135 8.60 2.33 9.13
N ASN A 136 9.74 1.71 9.37
CA ASN A 136 11.06 2.31 9.19
C ASN A 136 11.85 1.65 8.05
N GLU A 137 11.17 1.29 6.95
CA GLU A 137 11.74 0.50 5.86
C GLU A 137 12.54 1.31 4.84
N VAL A 138 12.40 2.64 4.87
CA VAL A 138 13.11 3.56 3.97
C VAL A 138 13.91 4.58 4.79
N ASP A 139 15.04 5.04 4.24
CA ASP A 139 15.81 6.07 4.90
C ASP A 139 15.31 7.49 4.59
N GLU A 140 15.83 8.45 5.33
CA GLU A 140 15.49 9.88 5.18
C GLU A 140 15.90 10.43 3.82
N GLU A 141 17.02 9.92 3.25
CA GLU A 141 17.53 10.39 1.96
C GLU A 141 16.53 10.12 0.84
N LEU A 142 15.85 8.98 0.86
CA LEU A 142 14.81 8.66 -0.13
C LEU A 142 13.71 9.73 -0.11
N ILE A 143 13.22 10.07 1.09
CA ILE A 143 12.15 11.05 1.27
C ILE A 143 12.59 12.43 0.80
N LEU A 144 13.81 12.85 1.13
CA LEU A 144 14.36 14.16 0.72
C LEU A 144 14.59 14.24 -0.80
N ARG A 145 14.97 13.15 -1.45
CA ARG A 145 15.22 13.07 -2.89
C ARG A 145 13.97 12.92 -3.75
N ALA A 146 12.88 12.46 -3.17
CA ALA A 146 11.64 12.26 -3.93
C ALA A 146 11.14 13.59 -4.53
N ASP A 147 10.84 13.58 -5.83
CA ASP A 147 10.28 14.75 -6.53
C ASP A 147 8.80 14.99 -6.19
N LYS A 148 8.11 13.91 -5.78
CA LYS A 148 6.71 13.96 -5.31
C LYS A 148 6.53 13.03 -4.11
N VAL A 149 5.93 13.58 -3.05
CA VAL A 149 5.55 12.83 -1.85
C VAL A 149 4.05 12.91 -1.65
N VAL A 150 3.41 11.76 -1.60
CA VAL A 150 1.95 11.65 -1.38
C VAL A 150 1.69 10.74 -0.20
N ILE A 151 0.78 11.16 0.66
CA ILE A 151 0.39 10.45 1.89
C ILE A 151 -1.12 10.33 1.92
N ASP A 152 -1.64 9.30 2.57
CA ASP A 152 -3.10 9.16 2.70
C ASP A 152 -3.70 10.16 3.69
N ASP A 153 -3.08 10.38 4.86
CA ASP A 153 -3.51 11.38 5.85
C ASP A 153 -2.30 11.91 6.65
N TRP A 154 -1.75 13.03 6.21
CA TRP A 154 -0.59 13.64 6.84
C TRP A 154 -0.85 14.13 8.26
N GLU A 155 -2.04 14.65 8.56
CA GLU A 155 -2.38 15.12 9.90
C GLU A 155 -2.34 13.99 10.94
N THR A 156 -2.72 12.78 10.54
CA THR A 156 -2.59 11.60 11.40
C THR A 156 -1.16 11.06 11.39
N ASP A 157 -0.50 11.02 10.22
CA ASP A 157 0.79 10.35 10.06
C ASP A 157 1.93 11.08 10.74
N LYS A 158 1.98 12.42 10.66
CA LYS A 158 3.05 13.22 11.27
C LYS A 158 3.20 13.05 12.80
N HIS A 159 2.19 12.47 13.44
CA HIS A 159 2.19 12.17 14.89
C HIS A 159 2.40 10.68 15.19
N ARG A 160 2.54 9.84 14.16
CA ARG A 160 2.68 8.41 14.31
C ARG A 160 4.07 8.04 14.86
N MET A 161 4.10 7.03 15.73
CA MET A 161 5.35 6.46 16.18
C MET A 161 5.82 5.35 15.24
N GLY A 162 7.12 5.29 14.98
CA GLY A 162 7.73 4.23 14.17
C GLY A 162 7.82 4.51 12.68
N ASP A 163 7.31 5.64 12.20
CA ASP A 163 7.40 6.04 10.80
C ASP A 163 8.56 7.02 10.55
N THR A 164 9.30 6.83 9.45
CA THR A 164 10.45 7.67 9.09
C THR A 164 10.06 9.14 8.92
N MET A 165 8.95 9.41 8.21
CA MET A 165 8.52 10.79 7.97
C MET A 165 8.06 11.50 9.24
N ALA A 166 7.34 10.79 10.12
CA ALA A 166 6.93 11.33 11.40
C ALA A 166 8.14 11.68 12.30
N TYR A 167 9.20 10.87 12.25
CA TYR A 167 10.44 11.20 12.93
C TYR A 167 11.12 12.42 12.31
N MET A 168 11.22 12.50 10.98
CA MET A 168 11.78 13.65 10.28
C MET A 168 11.02 14.94 10.58
N PHE A 169 9.70 14.89 10.65
CA PHE A 169 8.87 16.03 11.00
C PHE A 169 9.12 16.50 12.43
N ARG A 170 9.10 15.58 13.39
CA ARG A 170 9.36 15.87 14.79
C ARG A 170 10.76 16.45 15.04
N ASP A 171 11.75 15.97 14.28
CA ASP A 171 13.14 16.41 14.37
C ASP A 171 13.39 17.71 13.59
N GLY A 172 12.37 18.28 12.91
CA GLY A 172 12.45 19.52 12.13
C GLY A 172 13.24 19.36 10.82
N LYS A 173 13.42 18.13 10.31
CA LYS A 173 14.10 17.85 9.04
C LYS A 173 13.20 18.06 7.83
N ILE A 174 11.89 17.93 8.02
CA ILE A 174 10.84 18.27 7.05
C ILE A 174 9.72 19.03 7.76
N ASP A 175 8.92 19.74 7.00
CA ASP A 175 7.68 20.38 7.45
C ASP A 175 6.50 20.01 6.54
N ASP A 176 5.32 20.57 6.78
CA ASP A 176 4.10 20.27 6.04
C ASP A 176 4.23 20.54 4.53
N SER A 177 5.15 21.43 4.11
CA SER A 177 5.38 21.74 2.69
C SER A 177 6.05 20.60 1.92
N ARG A 178 6.61 19.60 2.64
CA ARG A 178 7.19 18.41 2.01
C ARG A 178 6.14 17.52 1.36
N ILE A 179 4.89 17.65 1.77
CA ILE A 179 3.78 16.83 1.28
C ILE A 179 3.13 17.52 0.08
N ASP A 180 3.29 16.92 -1.10
CA ASP A 180 2.75 17.48 -2.34
C ASP A 180 1.23 17.32 -2.44
N ALA A 181 0.70 16.18 -2.01
CA ALA A 181 -0.73 15.88 -2.06
C ALA A 181 -1.13 14.78 -1.08
N SER A 182 -2.41 14.70 -0.76
CA SER A 182 -3.03 13.51 -0.21
C SER A 182 -3.50 12.56 -1.31
N VAL A 183 -3.71 11.28 -0.98
CA VAL A 183 -4.33 10.31 -1.90
C VAL A 183 -5.70 10.81 -2.37
N SER A 184 -6.48 11.44 -1.48
CA SER A 184 -7.78 12.01 -1.81
C SER A 184 -7.68 13.17 -2.79
N ASP A 185 -6.60 13.97 -2.77
CA ASP A 185 -6.38 15.05 -3.74
C ASP A 185 -6.10 14.51 -5.15
N LEU A 186 -5.32 13.42 -5.23
CA LEU A 186 -5.06 12.76 -6.51
C LEU A 186 -6.35 12.20 -7.12
N VAL A 187 -7.12 11.46 -6.33
CA VAL A 187 -8.36 10.81 -6.80
C VAL A 187 -9.42 11.84 -7.20
N ALA A 188 -9.50 12.96 -6.47
CA ALA A 188 -10.43 14.05 -6.79
C ALA A 188 -9.94 14.98 -7.90
N GLY A 189 -8.73 14.76 -8.44
CA GLY A 189 -8.14 15.61 -9.48
C GLY A 189 -7.78 17.03 -9.02
N ARG A 190 -7.65 17.25 -7.70
CA ARG A 190 -7.26 18.56 -7.13
C ARG A 190 -5.76 18.83 -7.23
N LYS A 191 -4.97 17.75 -7.26
CA LYS A 191 -3.51 17.77 -7.40
C LYS A 191 -3.10 16.73 -8.44
N SER A 192 -2.00 17.01 -9.16
CA SER A 192 -1.36 16.02 -10.03
C SER A 192 -0.49 15.06 -9.21
N GLY A 193 -0.35 13.84 -9.68
CA GLY A 193 0.67 12.93 -9.23
C GLY A 193 2.01 13.23 -9.92
N ARG A 194 2.60 12.21 -10.55
CA ARG A 194 3.81 12.31 -11.37
C ARG A 194 3.60 13.27 -12.55
N ASP A 195 4.56 14.16 -12.80
CA ASP A 195 4.52 15.10 -13.93
C ASP A 195 5.25 14.55 -15.16
N ASN A 196 6.26 13.70 -14.97
CA ASN A 196 7.03 13.06 -16.04
C ASN A 196 7.67 11.75 -15.56
N ASP A 197 8.13 10.92 -16.52
CA ASP A 197 8.65 9.58 -16.24
C ASP A 197 10.06 9.54 -15.59
N ASP A 198 10.73 10.67 -15.43
CA ASP A 198 12.05 10.74 -14.78
C ASP A 198 11.98 11.07 -13.29
N GLN A 199 10.83 11.49 -12.79
CA GLN A 199 10.65 11.79 -11.38
C GLN A 199 10.79 10.53 -10.51
N LEU A 200 11.43 10.67 -9.36
CA LEU A 200 11.33 9.75 -8.24
C LEU A 200 10.08 10.13 -7.43
N THR A 201 9.12 9.23 -7.36
CA THR A 201 7.88 9.48 -6.61
C THR A 201 7.74 8.53 -5.44
N TYR A 202 7.15 9.01 -4.36
CA TYR A 202 7.04 8.29 -3.12
C TYR A 202 5.63 8.40 -2.53
N THR A 203 5.11 7.29 -2.01
CA THR A 203 3.91 7.29 -1.17
C THR A 203 4.17 6.57 0.14
N CYS A 204 3.66 7.14 1.24
CA CYS A 204 3.50 6.44 2.49
C CYS A 204 2.00 6.24 2.75
N ASN A 205 1.59 4.99 2.84
CA ASN A 205 0.17 4.63 3.04
C ASN A 205 0.01 4.01 4.42
N VAL A 206 -0.25 4.83 5.41
CA VAL A 206 -0.43 4.44 6.81
C VAL A 206 -1.67 3.61 7.02
N GLY A 207 -2.69 3.89 6.22
CA GLY A 207 -3.98 3.22 6.24
C GLY A 207 -4.99 3.91 7.16
N LEU A 208 -6.18 4.09 6.62
CA LEU A 208 -7.31 4.72 7.30
C LEU A 208 -8.43 3.70 7.49
N GLY A 209 -9.08 3.71 8.66
CA GLY A 209 -10.28 2.90 8.92
C GLY A 209 -11.39 3.10 7.88
N LEU A 210 -11.41 4.26 7.21
CA LEU A 210 -12.29 4.53 6.07
C LEU A 210 -12.13 3.49 4.95
N TYR A 211 -10.91 3.07 4.64
CA TYR A 211 -10.65 2.08 3.60
C TYR A 211 -11.17 0.69 3.99
N ASP A 212 -11.04 0.32 5.28
CA ASP A 212 -11.58 -0.92 5.81
C ASP A 212 -13.11 -0.92 5.70
N VAL A 213 -13.76 0.18 6.08
CA VAL A 213 -15.22 0.35 5.97
C VAL A 213 -15.68 0.28 4.52
N ALA A 214 -14.96 0.88 3.58
CA ALA A 214 -15.31 0.85 2.16
C ALA A 214 -15.31 -0.58 1.59
N ILE A 215 -14.29 -1.38 1.90
CA ILE A 215 -14.22 -2.79 1.49
C ILE A 215 -15.28 -3.61 2.24
N ALA A 216 -15.42 -3.43 3.57
CA ALA A 216 -16.40 -4.14 4.38
C ALA A 216 -17.83 -3.92 3.89
N ALA A 217 -18.18 -2.69 3.50
CA ALA A 217 -19.49 -2.37 2.94
C ALA A 217 -19.76 -3.16 1.64
N ARG A 218 -18.79 -3.30 0.77
CA ARG A 218 -18.90 -4.11 -0.47
C ARG A 218 -19.07 -5.60 -0.15
N VAL A 219 -18.28 -6.11 0.80
CA VAL A 219 -18.38 -7.50 1.27
C VAL A 219 -19.76 -7.76 1.89
N TYR A 220 -20.24 -6.85 2.73
CA TYR A 220 -21.58 -6.93 3.33
C TYR A 220 -22.69 -6.99 2.28
N GLN A 221 -22.65 -6.07 1.30
CA GLN A 221 -23.63 -6.05 0.23
C GLN A 221 -23.64 -7.35 -0.56
N TYR A 222 -22.46 -7.85 -0.96
CA TYR A 222 -22.32 -9.12 -1.66
C TYR A 222 -22.85 -10.31 -0.84
N ALA A 223 -22.51 -10.37 0.45
CA ALA A 223 -23.00 -11.43 1.34
C ALA A 223 -24.52 -11.40 1.48
N LYS A 224 -25.11 -10.22 1.60
CA LYS A 224 -26.56 -10.03 1.68
C LYS A 224 -27.29 -10.50 0.42
N GLU A 225 -26.77 -10.15 -0.76
CA GLU A 225 -27.33 -10.54 -2.06
C GLU A 225 -27.25 -12.05 -2.31
N ASN A 226 -26.21 -12.71 -1.79
CA ASN A 226 -25.96 -14.16 -2.00
C ASN A 226 -26.37 -15.02 -0.81
N GLY A 227 -27.01 -14.48 0.24
CA GLY A 227 -27.44 -15.25 1.40
C GLY A 227 -26.29 -15.84 2.23
N ILE A 228 -25.10 -15.21 2.19
CA ILE A 228 -23.91 -15.66 2.92
C ILE A 228 -23.92 -15.06 4.34
N GLY A 229 -23.56 -15.88 5.34
CA GLY A 229 -23.48 -15.47 6.74
C GLY A 229 -24.69 -15.94 7.56
N GLN A 230 -24.73 -15.50 8.80
CA GLN A 230 -25.81 -15.84 9.74
C GLN A 230 -26.50 -14.55 10.21
N LYS A 231 -27.82 -14.57 10.26
CA LYS A 231 -28.58 -13.49 10.90
C LYS A 231 -28.58 -13.72 12.41
N LEU A 232 -28.04 -12.76 13.13
CA LEU A 232 -28.01 -12.76 14.58
C LEU A 232 -28.99 -11.71 15.09
N LYS A 233 -29.72 -12.06 16.15
CA LYS A 233 -30.56 -11.13 16.88
C LYS A 233 -29.69 -10.46 17.93
N LEU A 234 -29.61 -9.14 17.91
CA LEU A 234 -28.79 -8.39 18.86
C LEU A 234 -29.55 -8.17 20.19
N TRP A 235 -30.85 -7.82 20.12
CA TRP A 235 -31.78 -7.68 21.24
C TRP A 235 -33.23 -7.78 20.75
N ASP A 236 -34.15 -8.00 21.67
CA ASP A 236 -35.60 -7.95 21.36
C ASP A 236 -36.11 -6.53 21.26
N GLU A 237 -35.76 -5.71 22.27
CA GLU A 237 -36.01 -4.28 22.33
C GLU A 237 -34.74 -3.58 22.81
N PRO A 238 -34.35 -2.44 22.21
CA PRO A 238 -33.26 -1.63 22.72
C PRO A 238 -33.52 -1.18 24.15
N ILE A 239 -32.55 -1.33 25.05
CA ILE A 239 -32.72 -1.01 26.46
C ILE A 239 -32.82 0.50 26.70
N MET A 240 -32.24 1.30 25.82
CA MET A 240 -32.30 2.75 25.83
C MET A 240 -32.27 3.31 24.41
N VAL A 241 -33.30 3.96 23.98
CA VAL A 241 -33.39 4.83 22.81
C VAL A 241 -34.04 6.12 23.26
#